data_78afd28894aad330f8bc7703e6c511bc
#
_entry.id   78afd28894aad330f8bc7703e6c511bc
#
_cell.length_a   1.000
_cell.length_b   1.000
_cell.length_c   1.000
_cell.angle_alpha   90.00
_cell.angle_beta   90.00
_cell.angle_gamma   90.00
#
_symmetry.space_group_name_H-M   'P 1'
#
loop_
_entity.id
_entity.type
_entity.pdbx_description
1 polymer ?
#
loop_
_entity_poly.entity_id
_entity_poly.type
_entity_poly.pdbx_seq_one_letter_code
_entity_poly.pdbx_strand_id
1 'polypeptide(L)'
;MGIPYYGISSGKLRRYFDPKNFSDPFRVLKGFHEAKKLLKKLKPDVVFSKGGFVTVPVVIAAKRCKIPAIIHESDMTPGLANKLCIPSAVKVCCNFPETVSSLPADKAVLTGTPIRQELMKGDKEAGRQFCGFTSDKPVLMVIGGSLGAASVNDHIPKIHPELLKAFQVIHLCGKGKMDETLKG
;
A
#
# COMPACT_ATOMS: atom_id res chain seq x y z
N MET A 1 15.89 -2.69 8.78
CA MET A 1 16.37 -2.68 7.37
C MET A 1 17.19 -1.41 7.19
N GLY A 2 18.46 -1.52 6.76
CA GLY A 2 19.36 -0.37 6.57
C GLY A 2 19.16 0.33 5.22
N ILE A 3 17.90 0.54 4.78
CA ILE A 3 17.62 1.18 3.49
C ILE A 3 17.64 2.70 3.68
N PRO A 4 18.45 3.46 2.90
CA PRO A 4 18.45 4.90 2.96
C PRO A 4 17.08 5.51 2.64
N TYR A 5 16.64 6.46 3.45
CA TYR A 5 15.39 7.19 3.26
C TYR A 5 15.64 8.65 2.88
N TYR A 6 14.93 9.11 1.86
CA TYR A 6 15.00 10.49 1.39
C TYR A 6 13.59 11.08 1.28
N GLY A 7 13.30 12.08 2.11
CA GLY A 7 12.02 12.81 2.05
C GLY A 7 12.02 13.83 0.92
N ILE A 8 10.87 14.00 0.27
CA ILE A 8 10.62 15.07 -0.70
C ILE A 8 9.29 15.77 -0.40
N SER A 9 9.16 17.01 -0.86
CA SER A 9 7.89 17.74 -0.80
C SER A 9 6.85 17.07 -1.68
N SER A 10 5.61 16.96 -1.19
CA SER A 10 4.48 16.43 -1.97
C SER A 10 3.21 17.21 -1.68
N GLY A 11 2.32 17.30 -2.68
CA GLY A 11 0.95 17.79 -2.56
C GLY A 11 -0.02 16.63 -2.70
N LYS A 12 -1.20 16.74 -2.09
CA LYS A 12 -2.28 15.76 -2.20
C LYS A 12 -3.48 16.44 -2.84
N LEU A 13 -3.80 16.09 -4.09
CA LEU A 13 -5.04 16.52 -4.71
C LEU A 13 -6.21 15.85 -3.99
N ARG A 14 -6.95 16.65 -3.20
CA ARG A 14 -8.14 16.19 -2.49
C ARG A 14 -9.35 16.29 -3.40
N ARG A 15 -10.24 15.31 -3.31
CA ARG A 15 -11.47 15.26 -4.11
C ARG A 15 -12.54 16.24 -3.63
N TYR A 16 -12.34 16.92 -2.49
CA TYR A 16 -13.21 17.93 -1.91
C TYR A 16 -12.52 19.29 -1.89
N PHE A 17 -13.30 20.35 -1.80
CA PHE A 17 -12.78 21.70 -1.72
C PHE A 17 -12.02 21.90 -0.41
N ASP A 18 -10.70 22.14 -0.52
CA ASP A 18 -9.81 22.40 0.61
C ASP A 18 -8.88 23.55 0.20
N PRO A 19 -8.73 24.62 1.03
CA PRO A 19 -7.79 25.72 0.74
C PRO A 19 -6.35 25.26 0.43
N LYS A 20 -5.95 24.12 0.95
CA LYS A 20 -4.65 23.49 0.65
C LYS A 20 -4.50 23.04 -0.79
N ASN A 21 -5.59 22.87 -1.53
CA ASN A 21 -5.54 22.58 -2.97
C ASN A 21 -4.85 23.69 -3.78
N PHE A 22 -4.84 24.95 -3.28
CA PHE A 22 -4.13 26.05 -3.92
C PHE A 22 -2.61 26.01 -3.70
N SER A 23 -2.14 25.48 -2.56
CA SER A 23 -0.71 25.36 -2.25
C SER A 23 -0.10 24.06 -2.74
N ASP A 24 -0.90 23.03 -2.97
CA ASP A 24 -0.46 21.69 -3.35
C ASP A 24 0.25 21.64 -4.72
N PRO A 25 -0.15 22.40 -5.77
CA PRO A 25 0.61 22.46 -7.03
C PRO A 25 2.03 22.96 -6.84
N PHE A 26 2.24 23.98 -6.01
CA PHE A 26 3.59 24.51 -5.70
C PHE A 26 4.43 23.49 -4.94
N ARG A 27 3.81 22.73 -4.03
CA ARG A 27 4.47 21.64 -3.32
C ARG A 27 4.86 20.50 -4.26
N VAL A 28 4.01 20.15 -5.23
CA VAL A 28 4.33 19.14 -6.26
C VAL A 28 5.49 19.62 -7.13
N LEU A 29 5.51 20.90 -7.54
CA LEU A 29 6.60 21.48 -8.33
C LEU A 29 7.91 21.49 -7.55
N LYS A 30 7.87 21.86 -6.26
CA LYS A 30 9.03 21.77 -5.37
C LYS A 30 9.52 20.33 -5.26
N GLY A 31 8.60 19.37 -5.00
CA GLY A 31 8.92 17.95 -4.94
C GLY A 31 9.53 17.40 -6.22
N PHE A 32 9.09 17.88 -7.38
CA PHE A 32 9.69 17.54 -8.67
C PHE A 32 11.17 17.99 -8.76
N HIS A 33 11.48 19.19 -8.34
CA HIS A 33 12.86 19.70 -8.36
C HIS A 33 13.75 18.96 -7.35
N GLU A 34 13.24 18.68 -6.16
CA GLU A 34 13.90 17.88 -5.14
C GLU A 34 14.17 16.44 -5.64
N ALA A 35 13.15 15.78 -6.21
CA ALA A 35 13.29 14.46 -6.80
C ALA A 35 14.32 14.45 -7.93
N LYS A 36 14.27 15.44 -8.84
CA LYS A 36 15.24 15.55 -9.94
C LYS A 36 16.68 15.70 -9.44
N LYS A 37 16.89 16.52 -8.39
CA LYS A 37 18.21 16.68 -7.76
C LYS A 37 18.70 15.39 -7.13
N LEU A 38 17.79 14.69 -6.43
CA LEU A 38 18.08 13.41 -5.79
C LEU A 38 18.43 12.33 -6.82
N LEU A 39 17.63 12.18 -7.87
CA LEU A 39 17.86 11.20 -8.94
C LEU A 39 19.19 11.45 -9.68
N LYS A 40 19.55 12.72 -9.92
CA LYS A 40 20.86 13.06 -10.50
C LYS A 40 22.03 12.71 -9.58
N LYS A 41 21.85 12.84 -8.26
CA LYS A 41 22.86 12.48 -7.27
C LYS A 41 23.01 10.96 -7.13
N LEU A 42 21.89 10.24 -7.03
CA LEU A 42 21.88 8.79 -6.79
C LEU A 42 22.13 7.96 -8.05
N LYS A 43 21.76 8.50 -9.23
CA LYS A 43 21.86 7.83 -10.54
C LYS A 43 21.33 6.38 -10.53
N PRO A 44 20.08 6.14 -10.08
CA PRO A 44 19.56 4.78 -10.05
C PRO A 44 19.33 4.29 -11.48
N ASP A 45 19.45 2.98 -11.69
CA ASP A 45 19.17 2.33 -12.98
C ASP A 45 17.66 2.26 -13.28
N VAL A 46 16.84 2.21 -12.24
CA VAL A 46 15.38 2.14 -12.35
C VAL A 46 14.70 2.81 -11.15
N VAL A 47 13.52 3.37 -11.38
CA VAL A 47 12.60 3.84 -10.34
C VAL A 47 11.39 2.92 -10.29
N PHE A 48 11.09 2.38 -9.12
CA PHE A 48 9.87 1.62 -8.88
C PHE A 48 8.90 2.42 -8.00
N SER A 49 7.64 2.53 -8.42
CA SER A 49 6.60 3.23 -7.69
C SER A 49 5.42 2.32 -7.38
N LYS A 50 5.02 2.26 -6.13
CA LYS A 50 3.84 1.53 -5.65
C LYS A 50 2.58 2.42 -5.59
N GLY A 51 2.65 3.63 -6.15
CA GLY A 51 1.55 4.59 -6.17
C GLY A 51 1.57 5.59 -5.02
N GLY A 52 0.51 6.38 -4.94
CA GLY A 52 0.39 7.50 -4.00
C GLY A 52 0.88 8.83 -4.58
N PHE A 53 0.38 9.96 -4.05
CA PHE A 53 0.65 11.29 -4.64
C PHE A 53 2.12 11.72 -4.57
N VAL A 54 2.87 11.24 -3.58
CA VAL A 54 4.32 11.53 -3.46
C VAL A 54 5.13 10.94 -4.63
N THR A 55 4.62 9.92 -5.29
CA THR A 55 5.33 9.28 -6.42
C THR A 55 5.23 10.07 -7.71
N VAL A 56 4.20 10.90 -7.87
CA VAL A 56 3.98 11.68 -9.10
C VAL A 56 5.20 12.54 -9.46
N PRO A 57 5.71 13.43 -8.58
CA PRO A 57 6.91 14.22 -8.88
C PRO A 57 8.14 13.34 -9.14
N VAL A 58 8.27 12.19 -8.48
CA VAL A 58 9.42 11.28 -8.67
C VAL A 58 9.40 10.63 -10.03
N VAL A 59 8.26 10.07 -10.45
CA VAL A 59 8.13 9.37 -11.74
C VAL A 59 8.29 10.34 -12.92
N ILE A 60 7.74 11.55 -12.81
CA ILE A 60 7.93 12.59 -13.83
C ILE A 60 9.39 13.04 -13.89
N ALA A 61 10.05 13.21 -12.74
CA ALA A 61 11.47 13.57 -12.68
C ALA A 61 12.36 12.46 -13.26
N ALA A 62 12.05 11.18 -13.01
CA ALA A 62 12.76 10.04 -13.59
C ALA A 62 12.75 10.09 -15.12
N LYS A 63 11.58 10.32 -15.74
CA LYS A 63 11.47 10.50 -17.20
C LYS A 63 12.37 11.65 -17.70
N ARG A 64 12.37 12.79 -16.99
CA ARG A 64 13.21 13.95 -17.35
C ARG A 64 14.71 13.67 -17.16
N CYS A 65 15.07 12.76 -16.28
CA CYS A 65 16.44 12.29 -16.08
C CYS A 65 16.83 11.12 -16.98
N LYS A 66 15.93 10.64 -17.85
CA LYS A 66 16.09 9.46 -18.71
C LYS A 66 16.30 8.16 -17.91
N ILE A 67 15.74 8.11 -16.70
CA ILE A 67 15.74 6.92 -15.83
C ILE A 67 14.41 6.20 -16.04
N PRO A 68 14.41 4.89 -16.40
CA PRO A 68 13.17 4.15 -16.58
C PRO A 68 12.40 4.06 -15.26
N ALA A 69 11.08 4.27 -15.34
CA ALA A 69 10.20 4.15 -14.18
C ALA A 69 9.16 3.07 -14.43
N ILE A 70 9.04 2.14 -13.48
CA ILE A 70 8.00 1.11 -13.43
C ILE A 70 7.02 1.52 -12.33
N ILE A 71 5.73 1.52 -12.63
CA ILE A 71 4.69 1.79 -11.63
C ILE A 71 3.84 0.55 -11.42
N HIS A 72 3.25 0.43 -10.23
CA HIS A 72 2.40 -0.69 -9.88
C HIS A 72 1.03 -0.18 -9.42
N GLU A 73 -0.03 -0.70 -10.06
CA GLU A 73 -1.42 -0.46 -9.68
C GLU A 73 -1.94 -1.64 -8.85
N SER A 74 -2.48 -1.36 -7.70
CA SER A 74 -3.02 -2.37 -6.78
C SER A 74 -4.54 -2.51 -6.85
N ASP A 75 -5.22 -1.48 -7.34
CA ASP A 75 -6.67 -1.43 -7.45
C ASP A 75 -7.13 -1.91 -8.84
N MET A 76 -8.40 -2.31 -8.95
CA MET A 76 -8.99 -2.73 -10.23
C MET A 76 -9.00 -1.60 -11.26
N THR A 77 -9.10 -0.34 -10.81
CA THR A 77 -9.04 0.84 -11.68
C THR A 77 -7.89 1.74 -11.26
N PRO A 78 -7.08 2.24 -12.22
CA PRO A 78 -5.96 3.10 -11.90
C PRO A 78 -6.37 4.33 -11.11
N GLY A 79 -5.75 4.50 -9.94
CA GLY A 79 -5.92 5.70 -9.13
C GLY A 79 -5.35 6.95 -9.81
N LEU A 80 -5.79 8.15 -9.37
CA LEU A 80 -5.39 9.41 -9.99
C LEU A 80 -3.87 9.61 -10.05
N ALA A 81 -3.15 9.24 -8.99
CA ALA A 81 -1.70 9.32 -8.97
C ALA A 81 -1.05 8.47 -10.06
N ASN A 82 -1.50 7.22 -10.22
CA ASN A 82 -0.99 6.33 -11.27
C ASN A 82 -1.40 6.83 -12.67
N LYS A 83 -2.63 7.33 -12.86
CA LYS A 83 -3.04 7.96 -14.14
C LYS A 83 -2.10 9.08 -14.56
N LEU A 84 -1.66 9.92 -13.63
CA LEU A 84 -0.69 10.99 -13.89
C LEU A 84 0.72 10.45 -14.20
N CYS A 85 1.08 9.27 -13.66
CA CYS A 85 2.38 8.64 -13.85
C CYS A 85 2.48 7.80 -15.13
N ILE A 86 1.37 7.21 -15.62
CA ILE A 86 1.35 6.31 -16.80
C ILE A 86 2.08 6.90 -18.01
N PRO A 87 1.91 8.19 -18.41
CA PRO A 87 2.63 8.75 -19.55
C PRO A 87 4.15 8.81 -19.37
N SER A 88 4.62 8.77 -18.13
CA SER A 88 6.03 8.84 -17.78
C SER A 88 6.67 7.48 -17.43
N ALA A 89 5.86 6.46 -17.23
CA ALA A 89 6.30 5.11 -16.93
C ALA A 89 6.65 4.33 -18.20
N VAL A 90 7.63 3.44 -18.12
CA VAL A 90 7.97 2.48 -19.17
C VAL A 90 7.11 1.22 -19.09
N LYS A 91 6.75 0.80 -17.87
CA LYS A 91 5.83 -0.32 -17.63
C LYS A 91 4.88 0.01 -16.47
N VAL A 92 3.68 -0.57 -16.56
CA VAL A 92 2.63 -0.47 -15.56
C VAL A 92 2.26 -1.89 -15.14
N CYS A 93 2.76 -2.30 -14.00
CA CYS A 93 2.39 -3.57 -13.38
C CYS A 93 1.01 -3.45 -12.73
N CYS A 94 0.20 -4.50 -12.73
CA CYS A 94 -1.10 -4.51 -12.07
C CYS A 94 -1.43 -5.87 -11.41
N ASN A 95 -2.35 -5.82 -10.45
CA ASN A 95 -2.79 -6.99 -9.70
C ASN A 95 -3.82 -7.83 -10.46
N PHE A 96 -4.70 -7.18 -11.24
CA PHE A 96 -5.89 -7.81 -11.78
C PHE A 96 -5.87 -7.84 -13.31
N PRO A 97 -6.35 -8.94 -13.94
CA PRO A 97 -6.49 -9.02 -15.39
C PRO A 97 -7.38 -7.91 -15.97
N GLU A 98 -8.43 -7.52 -15.24
CA GLU A 98 -9.38 -6.48 -15.63
C GLU A 98 -8.70 -5.10 -15.74
N THR A 99 -7.68 -4.87 -14.92
CA THR A 99 -6.90 -3.63 -14.95
C THR A 99 -6.09 -3.50 -16.25
N VAL A 100 -5.61 -4.63 -16.80
CA VAL A 100 -4.81 -4.66 -18.04
C VAL A 100 -5.55 -3.97 -19.18
N SER A 101 -6.84 -4.23 -19.34
CA SER A 101 -7.65 -3.65 -20.42
C SER A 101 -7.81 -2.12 -20.32
N SER A 102 -7.64 -1.56 -19.12
CA SER A 102 -7.71 -0.11 -18.86
C SER A 102 -6.38 0.63 -19.02
N LEU A 103 -5.31 -0.10 -19.31
CA LEU A 103 -3.94 0.43 -19.42
C LEU A 103 -3.48 0.45 -20.88
N PRO A 104 -2.48 1.29 -21.25
CA PRO A 104 -1.84 1.22 -22.56
C PRO A 104 -1.24 -0.18 -22.79
N ALA A 105 -1.61 -0.82 -23.90
CA ALA A 105 -1.25 -2.22 -24.19
C ALA A 105 0.27 -2.46 -24.24
N ASP A 106 1.03 -1.48 -24.70
CA ASP A 106 2.50 -1.52 -24.78
C ASP A 106 3.18 -1.44 -23.40
N LYS A 107 2.46 -0.99 -22.37
CA LYS A 107 2.99 -0.78 -21.02
C LYS A 107 2.45 -1.75 -19.98
N ALA A 108 1.24 -2.29 -20.17
CA ALA A 108 0.56 -3.13 -19.19
C ALA A 108 1.28 -4.46 -18.97
N VAL A 109 1.43 -4.86 -17.70
CA VAL A 109 2.00 -6.14 -17.29
C VAL A 109 1.20 -6.68 -16.10
N LEU A 110 0.58 -7.84 -16.26
CA LEU A 110 -0.06 -8.52 -15.15
C LEU A 110 0.99 -9.22 -14.29
N THR A 111 1.20 -8.74 -13.07
CA THR A 111 2.21 -9.28 -12.15
C THR A 111 1.61 -9.88 -10.88
N GLY A 112 0.36 -9.55 -10.56
CA GLY A 112 -0.20 -9.80 -9.25
C GLY A 112 0.41 -8.90 -8.16
N THR A 113 0.03 -9.16 -6.92
CA THR A 113 0.51 -8.41 -5.75
C THR A 113 1.90 -8.89 -5.33
N PRO A 114 2.90 -8.02 -5.25
CA PRO A 114 4.21 -8.38 -4.72
C PRO A 114 4.10 -8.64 -3.21
N ILE A 115 4.20 -9.90 -2.82
CA ILE A 115 4.18 -10.37 -1.44
C ILE A 115 5.50 -11.05 -1.08
N ARG A 116 5.83 -11.04 0.21
CA ARG A 116 7.02 -11.73 0.70
C ARG A 116 6.84 -13.24 0.61
N GLN A 117 7.85 -13.94 0.14
CA GLN A 117 7.78 -15.40 -0.02
C GLN A 117 7.59 -16.14 1.31
N GLU A 118 8.06 -15.56 2.42
CA GLU A 118 7.88 -16.11 3.75
C GLU A 118 6.41 -16.29 4.12
N LEU A 119 5.53 -15.41 3.61
CA LEU A 119 4.07 -15.51 3.83
C LEU A 119 3.45 -16.72 3.14
N MET A 120 4.12 -17.27 2.12
CA MET A 120 3.66 -18.47 1.39
C MET A 120 4.10 -19.77 2.08
N LYS A 121 4.98 -19.70 3.09
CA LYS A 121 5.56 -20.84 3.80
C LYS A 121 4.99 -20.97 5.22
N GLY A 122 3.77 -20.47 5.44
CA GLY A 122 3.12 -20.55 6.74
C GLY A 122 2.84 -22.00 7.15
N ASP A 123 3.04 -22.30 8.42
CA ASP A 123 2.68 -23.58 9.04
C ASP A 123 1.44 -23.37 9.92
N LYS A 124 0.36 -24.09 9.59
CA LYS A 124 -0.93 -23.97 10.27
C LYS A 124 -0.88 -24.45 11.71
N GLU A 125 -0.18 -25.56 11.95
CA GLU A 125 -0.14 -26.16 13.28
C GLU A 125 0.77 -25.35 14.21
N ALA A 126 1.91 -24.87 13.71
CA ALA A 126 2.75 -23.93 14.45
C ALA A 126 2.01 -22.63 14.79
N GLY A 127 1.18 -22.12 13.87
CA GLY A 127 0.35 -20.94 14.12
C GLY A 127 -0.71 -21.17 15.20
N ARG A 128 -1.38 -22.32 15.19
CA ARG A 128 -2.35 -22.71 16.23
C ARG A 128 -1.66 -22.83 17.60
N GLN A 129 -0.55 -23.52 17.66
CA GLN A 129 0.22 -23.70 18.88
C GLN A 129 0.69 -22.35 19.44
N PHE A 130 1.18 -21.45 18.58
CA PHE A 130 1.60 -20.10 19.00
C PHE A 130 0.45 -19.30 19.62
N CYS A 131 -0.77 -19.44 19.12
CA CYS A 131 -1.96 -18.77 19.64
C CYS A 131 -2.63 -19.52 20.82
N GLY A 132 -2.16 -20.70 21.18
CA GLY A 132 -2.83 -21.55 22.18
C GLY A 132 -4.18 -22.11 21.70
N PHE A 133 -4.38 -22.24 20.39
CA PHE A 133 -5.64 -22.68 19.81
C PHE A 133 -5.71 -24.19 19.66
N THR A 134 -6.93 -24.71 19.80
CA THR A 134 -7.27 -26.13 19.62
C THR A 134 -7.62 -26.45 18.17
N SER A 135 -7.83 -27.72 17.83
CA SER A 135 -8.18 -28.15 16.46
C SER A 135 -9.68 -28.23 16.20
N ASP A 136 -10.51 -28.05 17.22
CA ASP A 136 -11.96 -28.27 17.21
C ASP A 136 -12.75 -27.16 16.50
N LYS A 137 -12.20 -25.93 16.47
CA LYS A 137 -12.86 -24.79 15.81
C LYS A 137 -11.97 -24.17 14.71
N PRO A 138 -12.59 -23.64 13.65
CA PRO A 138 -11.87 -22.84 12.67
C PRO A 138 -11.33 -21.55 13.29
N VAL A 139 -10.24 -21.04 12.72
CA VAL A 139 -9.61 -19.78 13.15
C VAL A 139 -10.08 -18.66 12.23
N LEU A 140 -10.63 -17.61 12.82
CA LEU A 140 -10.98 -16.36 12.15
C LEU A 140 -9.90 -15.30 12.46
N MET A 141 -9.25 -14.77 11.42
CA MET A 141 -8.28 -13.70 11.57
C MET A 141 -8.85 -12.38 11.06
N VAL A 142 -8.90 -11.37 11.93
CA VAL A 142 -9.36 -10.02 11.63
C VAL A 142 -8.16 -9.07 11.60
N ILE A 143 -7.92 -8.41 10.45
CA ILE A 143 -6.76 -7.53 10.24
C ILE A 143 -7.21 -6.18 9.73
N GLY A 144 -6.93 -5.11 10.48
CA GLY A 144 -7.18 -3.72 10.11
C GLY A 144 -5.96 -2.97 9.55
N GLY A 145 -4.94 -3.69 9.06
CA GLY A 145 -3.65 -3.11 8.69
C GLY A 145 -2.74 -2.84 9.89
N SER A 146 -1.51 -2.35 9.66
CA SER A 146 -0.48 -2.18 10.69
C SER A 146 -0.84 -1.19 11.81
N LEU A 147 -1.66 -0.19 11.50
CA LEU A 147 -2.15 0.80 12.47
C LEU A 147 -3.50 0.40 13.09
N GLY A 148 -4.10 -0.69 12.64
CA GLY A 148 -5.47 -1.06 12.95
C GLY A 148 -6.49 -0.14 12.28
N ALA A 149 -7.73 -0.62 12.14
CA ALA A 149 -8.87 0.14 11.63
C ALA A 149 -9.84 0.44 12.76
N ALA A 150 -10.06 1.72 13.09
CA ALA A 150 -10.93 2.11 14.20
C ALA A 150 -12.32 1.49 14.09
N SER A 151 -12.95 1.59 12.93
CA SER A 151 -14.28 1.01 12.68
C SER A 151 -14.31 -0.52 12.93
N VAL A 152 -13.28 -1.27 12.55
CA VAL A 152 -13.18 -2.71 12.83
C VAL A 152 -13.02 -2.95 14.33
N ASN A 153 -12.12 -2.20 14.97
CA ASN A 153 -11.85 -2.33 16.41
C ASN A 153 -13.10 -2.00 17.26
N ASP A 154 -13.95 -1.09 16.81
CA ASP A 154 -15.17 -0.70 17.50
C ASP A 154 -16.32 -1.74 17.35
N HIS A 155 -16.28 -2.54 16.27
CA HIS A 155 -17.36 -3.51 15.98
C HIS A 155 -17.04 -4.92 16.46
N ILE A 156 -15.79 -5.37 16.35
CA ILE A 156 -15.42 -6.73 16.75
C ILE A 156 -15.76 -7.04 18.22
N PRO A 157 -15.49 -6.17 19.20
CA PRO A 157 -15.88 -6.42 20.60
C PRO A 157 -17.38 -6.69 20.78
N LYS A 158 -18.23 -6.01 20.03
CA LYS A 158 -19.70 -6.12 20.13
C LYS A 158 -20.25 -7.49 19.70
N ILE A 159 -19.56 -8.14 18.74
CA ILE A 159 -19.96 -9.43 18.18
C ILE A 159 -19.07 -10.58 18.65
N HIS A 160 -18.04 -10.27 19.44
CA HIS A 160 -17.06 -11.23 19.94
C HIS A 160 -17.68 -12.47 20.61
N PRO A 161 -18.68 -12.33 21.52
CA PRO A 161 -19.31 -13.50 22.14
C PRO A 161 -19.97 -14.45 21.13
N GLU A 162 -20.55 -13.92 20.06
CA GLU A 162 -21.15 -14.72 19.01
C GLU A 162 -20.09 -15.40 18.14
N LEU A 163 -19.00 -14.68 17.83
CA LEU A 163 -17.90 -15.24 17.06
C LEU A 163 -17.24 -16.42 17.78
N LEU A 164 -17.06 -16.34 19.09
CA LEU A 164 -16.42 -17.40 19.90
C LEU A 164 -17.24 -18.68 19.96
N LYS A 165 -18.54 -18.66 19.67
CA LYS A 165 -19.36 -19.88 19.56
C LYS A 165 -18.88 -20.79 18.42
N ALA A 166 -18.43 -20.18 17.29
CA ALA A 166 -18.08 -20.91 16.08
C ALA A 166 -16.60 -20.86 15.73
N PHE A 167 -15.85 -19.87 16.22
CA PHE A 167 -14.47 -19.59 15.83
C PHE A 167 -13.54 -19.41 17.02
N GLN A 168 -12.26 -19.63 16.79
CA GLN A 168 -11.17 -19.05 17.57
C GLN A 168 -10.71 -17.79 16.85
N VAL A 169 -10.58 -16.66 17.56
CA VAL A 169 -10.44 -15.35 16.91
C VAL A 169 -9.07 -14.75 17.15
N ILE A 170 -8.39 -14.33 16.05
CA ILE A 170 -7.21 -13.47 16.11
C ILE A 170 -7.61 -12.07 15.64
N HIS A 171 -7.48 -11.08 16.50
CA HIS A 171 -7.76 -9.69 16.13
C HIS A 171 -6.50 -8.83 16.19
N LEU A 172 -5.99 -8.44 15.01
CA LEU A 172 -4.86 -7.51 14.88
C LEU A 172 -5.38 -6.07 14.90
N CYS A 173 -5.57 -5.55 16.10
CA CYS A 173 -6.19 -4.23 16.34
C CYS A 173 -5.24 -3.03 16.14
N GLY A 174 -3.92 -3.28 16.04
CA GLY A 174 -2.90 -2.24 15.97
C GLY A 174 -2.29 -1.88 17.33
N LYS A 175 -1.07 -1.37 17.32
CA LYS A 175 -0.32 -1.08 18.55
C LYS A 175 -1.07 -0.10 19.45
N GLY A 176 -1.23 -0.46 20.71
CA GLY A 176 -1.89 0.37 21.74
C GLY A 176 -3.41 0.50 21.61
N LYS A 177 -4.05 -0.36 20.79
CA LYS A 177 -5.51 -0.36 20.56
C LYS A 177 -6.19 -1.65 20.99
N MET A 178 -5.53 -2.42 21.82
CA MET A 178 -6.11 -3.65 22.36
C MET A 178 -7.21 -3.28 23.37
N ASP A 179 -8.35 -3.93 23.26
CA ASP A 179 -9.39 -3.90 24.26
C ASP A 179 -9.03 -4.92 25.36
N GLU A 180 -8.68 -4.42 26.54
CA GLU A 180 -8.23 -5.25 27.66
C GLU A 180 -9.34 -6.19 28.18
N THR A 181 -10.60 -5.88 27.91
CA THR A 181 -11.74 -6.73 28.30
C THR A 181 -11.86 -8.01 27.46
N LEU A 182 -11.14 -8.06 26.32
CA LEU A 182 -11.14 -9.19 25.40
C LEU A 182 -9.91 -10.11 25.57
N LYS A 183 -9.13 -9.92 26.61
CA LYS A 183 -8.07 -10.86 26.96
C LYS A 183 -8.69 -12.18 27.41
N GLY A 184 -8.57 -13.20 26.56
CA GLY A 184 -8.90 -14.58 26.88
C GLY A 184 -7.66 -15.35 27.29
#